data_42f733eacb9fe5c17d14d88a53bbca28
#
_entry.id   42f733eacb9fe5c17d14d88a53bbca28
#
_cell.length_a   1.000
_cell.length_b   1.000
_cell.length_c   1.000
_cell.angle_alpha   90.00
_cell.angle_beta   90.00
_cell.angle_gamma   90.00
#
_symmetry.space_group_name_H-M   'P 1'
#
loop_
_entity.id
_entity.type
_entity.pdbx_description
1 polymer ?
#
loop_
_entity_poly.entity_id
_entity_poly.type
_entity_poly.pdbx_seq_one_letter_code
_entity_poly.pdbx_strand_id
1 'polypeptide(L)'
;MPLKCVVAVFVLASAALAQDWELGGSAGYGAYRAGTVIGGDGQQATAEILNRFAAGAVIGQEPYEFISGELRWTYQDGHAVLASGGVREEMEAHSHTVTYDVLFHFKPRERRWRPFLAAGAGIKGYIANGPAPKYNLLPAVATLVEADEWKPAFDLGGGVKYRLTSHVRLRLDFRDYLTTFPKKQIVPAIYSTDRGIFQQFTPMLGASYTF
;
A
#
# COMPACT_ATOMS: atom_id res chain seq x y z
N MET A 1 32.41 11.37 23.18
CA MET A 1 31.48 11.80 22.14
C MET A 1 31.65 13.28 21.89
N PRO A 2 31.86 13.78 20.70
CA PRO A 2 32.08 15.21 20.46
C PRO A 2 30.78 15.98 20.76
N LEU A 3 30.94 17.06 21.48
CA LEU A 3 29.87 17.99 21.92
C LEU A 3 28.91 18.38 20.77
N LYS A 4 29.42 18.41 19.55
CA LYS A 4 28.65 18.68 18.32
C LYS A 4 27.55 17.62 18.04
N CYS A 5 27.77 16.34 18.36
CA CYS A 5 26.77 15.30 18.20
C CYS A 5 25.66 15.39 19.25
N VAL A 6 26.01 15.79 20.49
CA VAL A 6 25.02 15.96 21.56
C VAL A 6 24.12 17.17 21.27
N VAL A 7 24.69 18.26 20.77
CA VAL A 7 23.94 19.47 20.39
C VAL A 7 23.01 19.15 19.19
N ALA A 8 23.47 18.38 18.21
CA ALA A 8 22.65 18.00 17.07
C ALA A 8 21.46 17.09 17.49
N VAL A 9 21.67 16.17 18.44
CA VAL A 9 20.60 15.32 18.97
C VAL A 9 19.58 16.15 19.76
N PHE A 10 20.02 17.12 20.56
CA PHE A 10 19.12 18.02 21.30
C PHE A 10 18.33 18.95 20.37
N VAL A 11 18.93 19.47 19.31
CA VAL A 11 18.25 20.33 18.33
C VAL A 11 17.22 19.50 17.56
N LEU A 12 17.52 18.27 17.17
CA LEU A 12 16.56 17.36 16.52
C LEU A 12 15.42 16.96 17.48
N ALA A 13 15.71 16.72 18.75
CA ALA A 13 14.71 16.41 19.75
C ALA A 13 13.79 17.61 20.06
N SER A 14 14.32 18.83 20.13
CA SER A 14 13.51 20.04 20.35
C SER A 14 12.64 20.40 19.12
N ALA A 15 13.13 20.15 17.90
CA ALA A 15 12.34 20.31 16.69
C ALA A 15 11.20 19.29 16.63
N ALA A 16 11.40 18.08 17.14
CA ALA A 16 10.35 17.05 17.21
C ALA A 16 9.24 17.40 18.23
N LEU A 17 9.56 18.14 19.30
CA LEU A 17 8.59 18.57 20.31
C LEU A 17 7.75 19.79 19.87
N ALA A 18 8.19 20.50 18.83
CA ALA A 18 7.47 21.66 18.28
C ALA A 18 6.54 21.31 17.12
N GLN A 19 6.46 20.04 16.74
CA GLN A 19 5.66 19.56 15.61
C GLN A 19 4.41 18.85 16.12
N ASP A 20 3.27 19.14 15.50
CA ASP A 20 2.04 18.39 15.75
C ASP A 20 2.19 16.98 15.19
N TRP A 21 2.11 16.00 16.06
CA TRP A 21 2.08 14.59 15.69
C TRP A 21 0.66 14.12 15.51
N GLU A 22 0.47 13.25 14.54
CA GLU A 22 -0.81 12.63 14.22
C GLU A 22 -0.66 11.11 14.26
N LEU A 23 -1.50 10.43 15.04
CA LEU A 23 -1.64 8.98 15.05
C LEU A 23 -3.03 8.60 14.60
N GLY A 24 -3.16 7.73 13.61
CA GLY A 24 -4.47 7.37 13.07
C GLY A 24 -4.59 5.92 12.66
N GLY A 25 -5.85 5.48 12.58
CA GLY A 25 -6.24 4.20 12.03
C GLY A 25 -7.31 4.36 10.97
N SER A 26 -7.37 3.44 10.04
CA SER A 26 -8.33 3.44 8.94
C SER A 26 -8.72 2.03 8.52
N ALA A 27 -9.91 1.92 7.93
CA ALA A 27 -10.40 0.69 7.33
C ALA A 27 -11.05 1.02 5.98
N GLY A 28 -11.05 0.05 5.08
CA GLY A 28 -11.56 0.27 3.74
C GLY A 28 -11.48 -0.99 2.90
N TYR A 29 -11.29 -0.79 1.63
CA TYR A 29 -11.33 -1.82 0.62
C TYR A 29 -10.16 -1.69 -0.33
N GLY A 30 -9.51 -2.79 -0.66
CA GLY A 30 -8.45 -2.81 -1.65
C GLY A 30 -8.92 -3.47 -2.93
N ALA A 31 -8.74 -2.80 -4.04
CA ALA A 31 -9.05 -3.30 -5.37
C ALA A 31 -7.78 -3.37 -6.21
N TYR A 32 -7.47 -4.55 -6.75
CA TYR A 32 -6.33 -4.72 -7.64
C TYR A 32 -6.76 -4.62 -9.10
N ARG A 33 -5.91 -4.01 -9.90
CA ARG A 33 -6.01 -4.13 -11.35
C ARG A 33 -5.37 -5.44 -11.76
N ALA A 34 -6.14 -6.29 -12.45
CA ALA A 34 -5.67 -7.56 -12.96
C ALA A 34 -4.47 -7.38 -13.91
N GLY A 35 -3.47 -8.24 -13.75
CA GLY A 35 -2.36 -8.39 -14.69
C GLY A 35 -2.65 -9.49 -15.71
N THR A 36 -1.96 -9.47 -16.84
CA THR A 36 -2.03 -10.55 -17.83
C THR A 36 -0.68 -11.24 -17.91
N VAL A 37 -0.70 -12.56 -17.85
CA VAL A 37 0.44 -13.43 -18.14
C VAL A 37 0.18 -14.12 -19.47
N ILE A 38 1.14 -14.06 -20.39
CA ILE A 38 1.05 -14.68 -21.72
C ILE A 38 2.04 -15.85 -21.75
N GLY A 39 1.52 -17.05 -21.93
CA GLY A 39 2.32 -18.28 -22.09
C GLY A 39 3.11 -18.28 -23.39
N GLY A 40 4.16 -19.10 -23.45
CA GLY A 40 4.99 -19.27 -24.65
C GLY A 40 4.22 -19.85 -25.84
N ASP A 41 3.10 -20.52 -25.60
CA ASP A 41 2.15 -21.03 -26.62
C ASP A 41 1.09 -20.00 -27.03
N GLY A 42 1.13 -18.79 -26.49
CA GLY A 42 0.17 -17.72 -26.73
C GLY A 42 -1.09 -17.78 -25.84
N GLN A 43 -1.22 -18.77 -24.98
CA GLN A 43 -2.32 -18.83 -24.01
C GLN A 43 -2.20 -17.64 -23.04
N GLN A 44 -3.33 -16.99 -22.74
CA GLN A 44 -3.36 -15.86 -21.82
C GLN A 44 -4.09 -16.27 -20.54
N ALA A 45 -3.50 -15.87 -19.40
CA ALA A 45 -4.18 -15.95 -18.11
C ALA A 45 -4.24 -14.58 -17.46
N THR A 46 -5.34 -14.33 -16.78
CA THR A 46 -5.51 -13.18 -15.89
C THR A 46 -4.94 -13.56 -14.53
N ALA A 47 -3.99 -12.78 -14.07
CA ALA A 47 -3.42 -12.87 -12.74
C ALA A 47 -3.91 -11.67 -11.91
N GLU A 48 -4.60 -11.94 -10.82
CA GLU A 48 -5.15 -10.91 -9.96
C GLU A 48 -5.03 -11.28 -8.48
N ILE A 49 -5.14 -10.29 -7.62
CA ILE A 49 -5.42 -10.50 -6.21
C ILE A 49 -6.86 -10.04 -5.98
N LEU A 50 -7.66 -10.88 -5.34
CA LEU A 50 -9.07 -10.56 -5.11
C LEU A 50 -9.20 -9.30 -4.26
N ASN A 51 -10.19 -8.51 -4.64
CA ASN A 51 -10.56 -7.30 -3.94
C ASN A 51 -11.19 -7.64 -2.59
N ARG A 52 -10.62 -7.14 -1.49
CA ARG A 52 -11.07 -7.45 -0.14
C ARG A 52 -10.83 -6.31 0.85
N PHE A 53 -11.12 -6.59 2.11
CA PHE A 53 -10.91 -5.69 3.24
C PHE A 53 -9.48 -5.18 3.31
N ALA A 54 -9.34 -3.89 3.65
CA ALA A 54 -8.08 -3.25 3.96
C ALA A 54 -8.16 -2.51 5.30
N ALA A 55 -7.06 -2.50 6.03
CA ALA A 55 -6.89 -1.73 7.26
C ALA A 55 -5.54 -1.02 7.24
N GLY A 56 -5.43 0.09 7.95
CA GLY A 56 -4.18 0.82 8.00
C GLY A 56 -3.99 1.64 9.26
N ALA A 57 -2.74 1.97 9.51
CA ALA A 57 -2.32 2.90 10.54
C ALA A 57 -1.38 3.96 9.95
N VAL A 58 -1.39 5.15 10.52
CA VAL A 58 -0.54 6.25 10.12
C VAL A 58 0.06 6.94 11.34
N ILE A 59 1.33 7.32 11.20
CA ILE A 59 2.02 8.24 12.11
C ILE A 59 2.47 9.41 11.25
N GLY A 60 1.92 10.60 11.49
CA GLY A 60 2.18 11.80 10.71
C GLY A 60 2.86 12.89 11.51
N GLN A 61 3.53 13.75 10.79
CA GLN A 61 4.11 15.01 11.29
C GLN A 61 3.66 16.15 10.38
N GLU A 62 3.24 17.26 10.99
CA GLU A 62 2.85 18.45 10.26
C GLU A 62 3.85 19.61 10.52
N PRO A 63 5.09 19.56 9.97
CA PRO A 63 6.10 20.59 10.22
C PRO A 63 5.76 21.92 9.54
N TYR A 64 5.00 21.90 8.46
CA TYR A 64 4.64 23.07 7.68
C TYR A 64 3.12 23.20 7.50
N GLU A 65 2.67 24.41 7.16
CA GLU A 65 1.23 24.70 7.01
C GLU A 65 0.56 23.90 5.87
N PHE A 66 1.27 23.73 4.76
CA PHE A 66 0.76 23.08 3.55
C PHE A 66 1.41 21.75 3.23
N ILE A 67 2.47 21.37 3.94
CA ILE A 67 3.21 20.13 3.71
C ILE A 67 3.29 19.35 5.00
N SER A 68 2.96 18.07 4.94
CA SER A 68 3.15 17.12 6.04
C SER A 68 3.77 15.82 5.52
N GLY A 69 4.35 15.06 6.44
CA GLY A 69 4.87 13.73 6.20
C GLY A 69 4.11 12.71 7.01
N GLU A 70 3.90 11.51 6.48
CA GLU A 70 3.34 10.41 7.25
C GLU A 70 4.01 9.07 6.90
N LEU A 71 4.32 8.29 7.93
CA LEU A 71 4.60 6.88 7.79
C LEU A 71 3.28 6.14 7.81
N ARG A 72 3.01 5.38 6.76
CA ARG A 72 1.77 4.62 6.58
C ARG A 72 2.06 3.14 6.53
N TRP A 73 1.31 2.36 7.28
CA TRP A 73 1.20 0.93 7.13
C TRP A 73 -0.21 0.57 6.66
N THR A 74 -0.31 -0.29 5.65
CA THR A 74 -1.58 -0.78 5.11
C THR A 74 -1.52 -2.30 5.01
N TYR A 75 -2.48 -2.97 5.63
CA TYR A 75 -2.78 -4.38 5.46
C TYR A 75 -3.91 -4.54 4.46
N GLN A 76 -3.81 -5.53 3.59
CA GLN A 76 -4.93 -5.95 2.74
C GLN A 76 -5.03 -7.46 2.72
N ASP A 77 -6.22 -7.95 3.04
CA ASP A 77 -6.63 -9.33 2.82
C ASP A 77 -6.83 -9.61 1.32
N GLY A 78 -6.61 -10.83 0.85
CA GLY A 78 -6.78 -11.18 -0.55
C GLY A 78 -6.60 -12.67 -0.82
N HIS A 79 -6.78 -13.03 -2.10
CA HIS A 79 -6.38 -14.30 -2.68
C HIS A 79 -5.66 -14.02 -3.98
N ALA A 80 -4.52 -14.68 -4.19
CA ALA A 80 -3.90 -14.73 -5.50
C ALA A 80 -4.72 -15.65 -6.41
N VAL A 81 -5.11 -15.16 -7.57
CA VAL A 81 -5.96 -15.87 -8.53
C VAL A 81 -5.27 -15.90 -9.88
N LEU A 82 -5.31 -17.05 -10.50
CA LEU A 82 -4.90 -17.28 -11.88
C LEU A 82 -6.08 -17.89 -12.65
N ALA A 83 -6.54 -17.23 -13.70
CA ALA A 83 -7.70 -17.66 -14.46
C ALA A 83 -7.45 -17.62 -15.98
N SER A 84 -7.82 -18.68 -16.69
CA SER A 84 -7.74 -18.79 -18.15
C SER A 84 -8.73 -19.85 -18.67
N GLY A 85 -9.46 -19.54 -19.75
CA GLY A 85 -10.28 -20.52 -20.46
C GLY A 85 -11.35 -21.23 -19.62
N GLY A 86 -11.88 -20.59 -18.56
CA GLY A 86 -12.82 -21.20 -17.63
C GLY A 86 -12.16 -21.98 -16.47
N VAL A 87 -10.86 -22.13 -16.49
CA VAL A 87 -10.07 -22.69 -15.39
C VAL A 87 -9.68 -21.56 -14.44
N ARG A 88 -9.79 -21.81 -13.12
CA ARG A 88 -9.44 -20.87 -12.07
C ARG A 88 -8.71 -21.56 -10.95
N GLU A 89 -7.58 -21.00 -10.55
CA GLU A 89 -6.80 -21.40 -9.38
C GLU A 89 -6.76 -20.25 -8.39
N GLU A 90 -6.85 -20.57 -7.11
CA GLU A 90 -6.80 -19.59 -6.02
C GLU A 90 -5.86 -20.07 -4.92
N MET A 91 -5.17 -19.12 -4.30
CA MET A 91 -4.33 -19.34 -3.13
C MET A 91 -4.55 -18.18 -2.15
N GLU A 92 -4.74 -18.50 -0.89
CA GLU A 92 -4.88 -17.48 0.15
C GLU A 92 -3.59 -16.65 0.28
N ALA A 93 -3.75 -15.34 0.28
CA ALA A 93 -2.65 -14.41 0.38
C ALA A 93 -3.10 -13.12 1.07
N HIS A 94 -2.16 -12.37 1.60
CA HIS A 94 -2.40 -10.99 2.04
C HIS A 94 -1.20 -10.12 1.69
N SER A 95 -1.36 -8.82 1.86
CA SER A 95 -0.23 -7.90 1.65
C SER A 95 -0.09 -6.91 2.78
N HIS A 96 1.16 -6.54 3.04
CA HIS A 96 1.54 -5.42 3.89
C HIS A 96 2.27 -4.39 3.05
N THR A 97 1.86 -3.14 3.17
CA THR A 97 2.55 -2.03 2.52
C THR A 97 3.00 -1.05 3.58
N VAL A 98 4.25 -0.63 3.52
CA VAL A 98 4.80 0.41 4.39
C VAL A 98 5.39 1.48 3.48
N THR A 99 4.85 2.70 3.56
CA THR A 99 5.31 3.85 2.78
C THR A 99 5.57 5.05 3.67
N TYR A 100 6.48 5.89 3.22
CA TYR A 100 6.58 7.26 3.72
C TYR A 100 6.03 8.20 2.66
N ASP A 101 5.00 8.95 3.04
CA ASP A 101 4.22 9.79 2.15
C ASP A 101 4.45 11.27 2.49
N VAL A 102 4.61 12.08 1.45
CA VAL A 102 4.53 13.54 1.56
C VAL A 102 3.13 13.98 1.12
N LEU A 103 2.47 14.75 1.98
CA LEU A 103 1.14 15.28 1.74
C LEU A 103 1.23 16.78 1.45
N PHE A 104 0.60 17.19 0.37
CA PHE A 104 0.40 18.59 0.03
C PHE A 104 -1.06 18.99 0.30
N HIS A 105 -1.27 19.88 1.26
CA HIS A 105 -2.58 20.34 1.68
C HIS A 105 -2.98 21.62 0.93
N PHE A 106 -4.24 21.68 0.48
CA PHE A 106 -4.77 22.85 -0.25
C PHE A 106 -5.33 23.93 0.68
N LYS A 107 -5.37 23.67 1.98
CA LYS A 107 -5.89 24.63 2.97
C LYS A 107 -5.03 24.62 4.24
N PRO A 108 -5.00 25.78 4.95
CA PRO A 108 -4.30 25.91 6.22
C PRO A 108 -4.84 24.94 7.30
N ARG A 109 -4.07 24.76 8.38
CA ARG A 109 -4.37 23.80 9.47
C ARG A 109 -5.66 24.13 10.22
N GLU A 110 -6.02 25.42 10.34
CA GLU A 110 -7.20 25.88 11.09
C GLU A 110 -8.52 25.54 10.39
N ARG A 111 -8.46 25.22 9.13
CA ARG A 111 -9.67 24.89 8.36
C ARG A 111 -10.23 23.53 8.76
N ARG A 112 -11.55 23.46 8.90
CA ARG A 112 -12.25 22.19 9.20
C ARG A 112 -12.05 21.12 8.12
N TRP A 113 -12.07 21.54 6.84
CA TRP A 113 -11.85 20.71 5.68
C TRP A 113 -10.47 20.96 5.11
N ARG A 114 -9.67 19.95 5.03
CA ARG A 114 -8.29 20.05 4.57
C ARG A 114 -8.01 18.98 3.53
N PRO A 115 -8.38 19.22 2.24
CA PRO A 115 -8.06 18.33 1.15
C PRO A 115 -6.54 18.29 0.94
N PHE A 116 -6.06 17.13 0.48
CA PHE A 116 -4.64 16.94 0.20
C PHE A 116 -4.41 16.01 -0.98
N LEU A 117 -3.26 16.15 -1.63
CA LEU A 117 -2.64 15.14 -2.48
C LEU A 117 -1.49 14.51 -1.70
N ALA A 118 -1.18 13.27 -2.04
CA ALA A 118 -0.08 12.54 -1.43
C ALA A 118 0.70 11.77 -2.47
N ALA A 119 2.01 11.68 -2.25
CA ALA A 119 2.90 10.83 -2.99
C ALA A 119 3.89 10.21 -2.02
N GLY A 120 4.16 8.91 -2.18
CA GLY A 120 5.02 8.17 -1.28
C GLY A 120 5.82 7.08 -1.95
N ALA A 121 6.77 6.57 -1.19
CA ALA A 121 7.58 5.44 -1.58
C ALA A 121 7.86 4.54 -0.37
N GLY A 122 8.05 3.25 -0.62
CA GLY A 122 8.30 2.28 0.43
C GLY A 122 8.44 0.87 -0.09
N ILE A 123 7.91 -0.08 0.67
CA ILE A 123 7.96 -1.51 0.35
C ILE A 123 6.57 -2.14 0.51
N LYS A 124 6.31 -3.14 -0.31
CA LYS A 124 5.12 -3.98 -0.22
C LYS A 124 5.50 -5.45 -0.19
N GLY A 125 5.03 -6.14 0.86
CA GLY A 125 5.16 -7.58 1.02
C GLY A 125 3.88 -8.26 0.55
N TYR A 126 4.04 -9.25 -0.32
CA TYR A 126 3.01 -10.20 -0.71
C TYR A 126 3.30 -11.49 0.06
N ILE A 127 2.36 -11.92 0.90
CA ILE A 127 2.53 -13.04 1.83
C ILE A 127 1.52 -14.13 1.47
N ALA A 128 1.98 -15.34 1.26
CA ALA A 128 1.12 -16.49 1.04
C ALA A 128 0.69 -17.08 2.41
N ASN A 129 -0.61 -17.33 2.59
CA ASN A 129 -1.16 -17.86 3.84
C ASN A 129 -1.66 -19.30 3.73
N GLY A 130 -1.90 -19.77 2.51
CA GLY A 130 -2.43 -21.09 2.25
C GLY A 130 -1.50 -21.93 1.40
N PRO A 131 -1.68 -23.25 1.41
CA PRO A 131 -0.90 -24.14 0.56
C PRO A 131 -1.13 -23.81 -0.93
N ALA A 132 -0.09 -23.95 -1.72
CA ALA A 132 -0.21 -23.90 -3.17
C ALA A 132 -1.24 -24.94 -3.67
N PRO A 133 -1.98 -24.66 -4.76
CA PRO A 133 -2.90 -25.62 -5.37
C PRO A 133 -2.23 -26.98 -5.62
N LYS A 134 -2.90 -28.09 -5.25
CA LYS A 134 -2.36 -29.45 -5.42
C LYS A 134 -2.04 -29.80 -6.87
N TYR A 135 -2.80 -29.22 -7.81
CA TYR A 135 -2.63 -29.42 -9.23
C TYR A 135 -2.46 -28.07 -9.88
N ASN A 136 -1.42 -27.96 -10.71
CA ASN A 136 -1.27 -26.80 -11.57
C ASN A 136 -2.14 -27.03 -12.82
N LEU A 137 -3.21 -26.29 -12.93
CA LEU A 137 -4.16 -26.39 -14.05
C LEU A 137 -3.75 -25.54 -15.27
N LEU A 138 -2.82 -24.59 -15.06
CA LEU A 138 -2.34 -23.66 -16.09
C LEU A 138 -0.80 -23.71 -16.26
N PRO A 139 -0.18 -24.90 -16.38
CA PRO A 139 1.27 -25.06 -16.36
C PRO A 139 2.00 -24.38 -17.52
N ALA A 140 1.31 -24.15 -18.63
CA ALA A 140 1.87 -23.45 -19.78
C ALA A 140 1.96 -21.94 -19.61
N VAL A 141 1.26 -21.39 -18.60
CA VAL A 141 1.18 -19.94 -18.40
C VAL A 141 1.87 -19.50 -17.11
N ALA A 142 1.44 -20.04 -15.97
CA ALA A 142 2.02 -19.71 -14.67
C ALA A 142 1.65 -20.77 -13.60
N THR A 143 2.28 -20.68 -12.45
CA THR A 143 2.02 -21.52 -11.28
C THR A 143 1.90 -20.64 -10.04
N LEU A 144 0.89 -20.91 -9.20
CA LEU A 144 0.80 -20.32 -7.87
C LEU A 144 1.72 -21.07 -6.92
N VAL A 145 2.58 -20.34 -6.23
CA VAL A 145 3.58 -20.89 -5.30
C VAL A 145 3.45 -20.21 -3.95
N GLU A 146 3.50 -21.02 -2.89
CA GLU A 146 3.57 -20.52 -1.52
C GLU A 146 4.93 -19.88 -1.27
N ALA A 147 5.01 -18.58 -1.49
CA ALA A 147 6.24 -17.81 -1.31
C ALA A 147 5.94 -16.38 -0.92
N ASP A 148 6.79 -15.84 -0.06
CA ASP A 148 6.74 -14.43 0.32
C ASP A 148 7.64 -13.61 -0.60
N GLU A 149 7.16 -12.44 -1.00
CA GLU A 149 7.93 -11.54 -1.84
C GLU A 149 7.75 -10.08 -1.44
N TRP A 150 8.87 -9.40 -1.22
CA TRP A 150 8.89 -7.96 -0.96
C TRP A 150 9.32 -7.20 -2.21
N LYS A 151 8.57 -6.13 -2.52
CA LYS A 151 8.80 -5.26 -3.70
C LYS A 151 8.91 -3.81 -3.27
N PRO A 152 9.72 -3.00 -3.97
CA PRO A 152 9.58 -1.55 -3.90
C PRO A 152 8.15 -1.15 -4.28
N ALA A 153 7.60 -0.21 -3.53
CA ALA A 153 6.27 0.32 -3.77
C ALA A 153 6.34 1.84 -3.87
N PHE A 154 5.56 2.38 -4.80
CA PHE A 154 5.26 3.80 -4.88
C PHE A 154 3.77 3.98 -4.70
N ASP A 155 3.36 5.09 -4.10
CA ASP A 155 1.95 5.43 -4.03
C ASP A 155 1.70 6.87 -4.44
N LEU A 156 0.53 7.03 -5.04
CA LEU A 156 -0.06 8.32 -5.36
C LEU A 156 -1.48 8.32 -4.83
N GLY A 157 -1.94 9.46 -4.38
CA GLY A 157 -3.30 9.52 -3.90
C GLY A 157 -3.70 10.88 -3.42
N GLY A 158 -4.78 10.89 -2.66
CA GLY A 158 -5.28 12.11 -2.05
C GLY A 158 -6.41 11.80 -1.11
N GLY A 159 -6.90 12.83 -0.48
CA GLY A 159 -7.95 12.65 0.50
C GLY A 159 -8.39 13.95 1.13
N VAL A 160 -9.17 13.80 2.18
CA VAL A 160 -9.66 14.94 2.98
C VAL A 160 -9.52 14.59 4.45
N LYS A 161 -8.89 15.50 5.20
CA LYS A 161 -8.94 15.50 6.66
C LYS A 161 -10.06 16.46 7.11
N TYR A 162 -10.97 15.98 7.95
CA TYR A 162 -12.03 16.79 8.55
C TYR A 162 -11.82 16.88 10.05
N ARG A 163 -11.61 18.09 10.57
CA ARG A 163 -11.42 18.34 12.00
C ARG A 163 -12.75 18.25 12.74
N LEU A 164 -12.92 17.19 13.52
CA LEU A 164 -14.11 16.96 14.34
C LEU A 164 -14.00 17.75 15.66
N THR A 165 -12.85 17.65 16.34
CA THR A 165 -12.51 18.39 17.57
C THR A 165 -11.12 19.05 17.41
N SER A 166 -10.58 19.61 18.49
CA SER A 166 -9.19 20.12 18.51
C SER A 166 -8.16 19.03 18.25
N HIS A 167 -8.41 17.80 18.67
CA HIS A 167 -7.47 16.70 18.60
C HIS A 167 -7.89 15.57 17.68
N VAL A 168 -9.18 15.47 17.32
CA VAL A 168 -9.71 14.36 16.51
C VAL A 168 -10.01 14.83 15.10
N ARG A 169 -9.49 14.10 14.12
CA ARG A 169 -9.72 14.30 12.68
C ARG A 169 -10.33 13.04 12.09
N LEU A 170 -11.33 13.18 11.24
CA LEU A 170 -11.78 12.13 10.34
C LEU A 170 -10.99 12.22 9.05
N ARG A 171 -10.70 11.06 8.45
CA ARG A 171 -9.91 10.96 7.23
C ARG A 171 -10.67 10.15 6.19
N LEU A 172 -10.73 10.66 4.99
CA LEU A 172 -11.09 9.91 3.79
C LEU A 172 -9.86 9.91 2.89
N ASP A 173 -9.28 8.75 2.66
CA ASP A 173 -8.07 8.55 1.87
C ASP A 173 -8.39 7.70 0.63
N PHE A 174 -7.77 8.02 -0.46
CA PHE A 174 -7.70 7.16 -1.65
C PHE A 174 -6.23 7.04 -2.05
N ARG A 175 -5.73 5.81 -2.19
CA ARG A 175 -4.36 5.53 -2.60
C ARG A 175 -4.33 4.57 -3.77
N ASP A 176 -3.40 4.80 -4.69
CA ASP A 176 -3.00 3.89 -5.76
C ASP A 176 -1.56 3.45 -5.48
N TYR A 177 -1.39 2.20 -5.06
CA TYR A 177 -0.09 1.59 -4.83
C TYR A 177 0.40 0.90 -6.09
N LEU A 178 1.61 1.24 -6.51
CA LEU A 178 2.27 0.79 -7.73
C LEU A 178 3.45 -0.10 -7.34
N THR A 179 3.45 -1.34 -7.81
CA THR A 179 4.56 -2.28 -7.63
C THR A 179 4.88 -3.02 -8.91
N THR A 180 6.00 -3.72 -8.96
CA THR A 180 6.24 -4.71 -10.01
C THR A 180 5.48 -5.99 -9.70
N PHE A 181 5.24 -6.81 -10.73
CA PHE A 181 4.50 -8.07 -10.63
C PHE A 181 5.16 -9.04 -9.60
N PRO A 182 4.39 -9.72 -8.72
CA PRO A 182 4.89 -10.64 -7.69
C PRO A 182 5.26 -12.01 -8.28
N LYS A 183 6.45 -12.12 -8.88
CA LYS A 183 6.90 -13.29 -9.64
C LYS A 183 7.22 -14.53 -8.79
N LYS A 184 7.38 -14.38 -7.47
CA LYS A 184 7.62 -15.53 -6.60
C LYS A 184 6.33 -16.24 -6.20
N GLN A 185 5.22 -15.51 -6.10
CA GLN A 185 3.90 -16.10 -5.82
C GLN A 185 3.18 -16.57 -7.07
N ILE A 186 3.27 -15.77 -8.14
CA ILE A 186 2.70 -16.11 -9.46
C ILE A 186 3.90 -16.29 -10.38
N VAL A 187 4.41 -17.52 -10.44
CA VAL A 187 5.63 -17.85 -11.20
C VAL A 187 5.27 -18.08 -12.67
N PRO A 188 5.66 -17.19 -13.60
CA PRO A 188 5.43 -17.39 -15.02
C PRO A 188 6.15 -18.65 -15.50
N ALA A 189 5.53 -19.40 -16.42
CA ALA A 189 6.14 -20.54 -17.06
C ALA A 189 7.33 -20.12 -17.94
N ILE A 190 8.19 -21.07 -18.31
CA ILE A 190 9.29 -20.81 -19.23
C ILE A 190 8.74 -20.23 -20.54
N TYR A 191 9.34 -19.12 -21.01
CA TYR A 191 8.90 -18.32 -22.18
C TYR A 191 7.61 -17.53 -21.99
N SER A 192 7.01 -17.49 -20.78
CA SER A 192 5.89 -16.61 -20.49
C SER A 192 6.35 -15.19 -20.23
N THR A 193 5.52 -14.22 -20.59
CA THR A 193 5.79 -12.80 -20.37
C THR A 193 4.72 -12.21 -19.44
N ASP A 194 5.14 -11.61 -18.36
CA ASP A 194 4.28 -10.77 -17.53
C ASP A 194 4.31 -9.32 -18.03
N ARG A 195 3.15 -8.71 -18.13
CA ARG A 195 3.06 -7.30 -18.54
C ARG A 195 2.52 -6.45 -17.41
N GLY A 196 3.29 -5.45 -17.05
CA GLY A 196 2.81 -4.25 -16.42
C GLY A 196 3.18 -4.02 -14.97
N ILE A 197 2.76 -2.86 -14.52
CA ILE A 197 2.77 -2.41 -13.14
C ILE A 197 1.55 -3.02 -12.47
N PHE A 198 1.74 -3.59 -11.29
CA PHE A 198 0.66 -4.12 -10.48
C PHE A 198 0.11 -2.97 -9.63
N GLN A 199 -1.15 -2.62 -9.85
CA GLN A 199 -1.82 -1.48 -9.22
C GLN A 199 -2.84 -1.94 -8.20
N GLN A 200 -2.87 -1.23 -7.08
CA GLN A 200 -3.85 -1.47 -6.01
C GLN A 200 -4.49 -0.15 -5.60
N PHE A 201 -5.77 -0.02 -5.83
CA PHE A 201 -6.59 1.10 -5.40
C PHE A 201 -7.18 0.83 -4.02
N THR A 202 -6.97 1.76 -3.08
CA THR A 202 -7.37 1.55 -1.69
C THR A 202 -8.11 2.78 -1.15
N PRO A 203 -9.44 2.85 -1.32
CA PRO A 203 -10.29 3.79 -0.60
C PRO A 203 -10.39 3.39 0.87
N MET A 204 -10.12 4.33 1.78
CA MET A 204 -10.13 4.09 3.22
C MET A 204 -10.80 5.24 3.97
N LEU A 205 -11.57 4.90 5.00
CA LEU A 205 -12.12 5.84 5.97
C LEU A 205 -11.46 5.60 7.33
N GLY A 206 -11.08 6.66 8.00
CA GLY A 206 -10.38 6.54 9.27
C GLY A 206 -10.57 7.73 10.18
N ALA A 207 -9.91 7.63 11.32
CA ALA A 207 -9.81 8.70 12.29
C ALA A 207 -8.37 8.81 12.79
N SER A 208 -7.97 10.02 13.17
CA SER A 208 -6.67 10.29 13.74
C SER A 208 -6.75 11.23 14.93
N TYR A 209 -5.78 11.12 15.80
CA TYR A 209 -5.59 11.98 16.97
C TYR A 209 -4.32 12.79 16.78
N THR A 210 -4.39 14.08 17.07
CA THR A 210 -3.26 15.03 16.99
C THR A 210 -2.89 15.49 18.39
N PHE A 211 -1.62 15.48 18.72
CA PHE A 211 -1.06 15.84 20.02
C PHE A 211 0.24 16.63 19.88
#